data_2bb1b9ec0f3f79113caf38897d81b8a6
#
_entry.id   2bb1b9ec0f3f79113caf38897d81b8a6
#
_cell.length_a   1.000
_cell.length_b   1.000
_cell.length_c   1.000
_cell.angle_alpha   90.00
_cell.angle_beta   90.00
_cell.angle_gamma   90.00
#
_symmetry.space_group_name_H-M   'P 1'
#
loop_
_entity.id
_entity.type
_entity.pdbx_description
1 polymer ?
#
loop_
_entity_poly.entity_id
_entity_poly.type
_entity_poly.pdbx_seq_one_letter_code
_entity_poly.pdbx_strand_id
1 'polypeptide(L)'
;TVAYVLRLLQANASAREHAVFVALDEIINAAPIPKFAESLNTMRSARMPLAMYLQSIEGLNRLYGPQASEIFLGSADLKVIFRLNDNATAEYVSAQIGDTEQRSYNLSQGQSQGASSRGQSVNESVSKGYTSSTARIFDPAEVLGLEPQKAITLYRGSGARFTMPSYWQDFPMPARAAVDARPQAGFVQQPAAAAMA
;
A
#
# COMPACT_ATOMS: atom_id res chain seq x y z
N THR A 1 20.61 9.89 -16.40
CA THR A 1 19.65 10.92 -16.43
C THR A 1 18.91 11.07 -15.13
N VAL A 2 17.95 10.26 -14.72
CA VAL A 2 17.30 10.41 -13.39
C VAL A 2 18.32 10.28 -12.25
N ALA A 3 19.17 9.26 -12.28
CA ALA A 3 20.23 9.08 -11.29
C ALA A 3 21.16 10.29 -11.15
N TYR A 4 21.49 10.93 -12.24
CA TYR A 4 22.32 12.15 -12.24
C TYR A 4 21.61 13.32 -11.57
N VAL A 5 20.33 13.55 -11.91
CA VAL A 5 19.53 14.62 -11.31
C VAL A 5 19.40 14.40 -9.79
N LEU A 6 19.09 13.18 -9.35
CA LEU A 6 18.99 12.86 -7.93
C LEU A 6 20.30 13.13 -7.18
N ARG A 7 21.44 12.70 -7.74
CA ARG A 7 22.77 12.97 -7.17
C ARG A 7 23.09 14.46 -7.10
N LEU A 8 22.77 15.19 -8.16
CA LEU A 8 22.97 16.65 -8.20
C LEU A 8 22.15 17.37 -7.13
N LEU A 9 20.90 16.96 -6.96
CA LEU A 9 20.01 17.49 -5.92
C LEU A 9 20.52 17.15 -4.50
N GLN A 10 21.02 15.94 -4.30
CA GLN A 10 21.64 15.54 -3.02
C GLN A 10 22.90 16.35 -2.71
N ALA A 11 23.79 16.47 -3.69
CA ALA A 11 25.04 17.20 -3.51
C ALA A 11 24.84 18.69 -3.17
N ASN A 12 23.78 19.30 -3.69
CA ASN A 12 23.44 20.69 -3.45
C ASN A 12 22.42 20.91 -2.32
N ALA A 13 22.20 19.91 -1.46
CA ALA A 13 21.19 19.96 -0.41
C ALA A 13 21.37 21.13 0.59
N SER A 14 22.64 21.42 0.95
CA SER A 14 22.97 22.50 1.88
C SER A 14 22.77 23.91 1.29
N ALA A 15 22.85 24.04 -0.04
CA ALA A 15 22.65 25.31 -0.74
C ALA A 15 21.16 25.61 -1.00
N ARG A 16 20.24 24.67 -0.70
CA ARG A 16 18.81 24.82 -0.98
C ARG A 16 18.05 25.26 0.28
N GLU A 17 17.22 26.27 0.13
CA GLU A 17 16.31 26.72 1.20
C GLU A 17 15.09 25.79 1.35
N HIS A 18 14.61 25.21 0.24
CA HIS A 18 13.39 24.42 0.18
C HIS A 18 13.66 22.92 -0.03
N ALA A 19 12.77 22.09 0.48
CA ALA A 19 12.72 20.67 0.18
C ALA A 19 12.33 20.46 -1.29
N VAL A 20 12.89 19.42 -1.92
CA VAL A 20 12.51 19.00 -3.28
C VAL A 20 11.73 17.70 -3.17
N PHE A 21 10.45 17.74 -3.44
CA PHE A 21 9.62 16.54 -3.51
C PHE A 21 9.92 15.77 -4.81
N VAL A 22 10.23 14.50 -4.67
CA VAL A 22 10.51 13.60 -5.80
C VAL A 22 9.36 12.61 -5.91
N ALA A 23 8.70 12.58 -7.05
CA ALA A 23 7.69 11.58 -7.37
C ALA A 23 8.21 10.69 -8.50
N LEU A 24 8.27 9.38 -8.25
CA LEU A 24 8.65 8.37 -9.22
C LEU A 24 7.43 7.53 -9.57
N ASP A 25 6.83 7.88 -10.69
CA ASP A 25 5.69 7.16 -11.23
C ASP A 25 6.16 5.93 -12.01
N GLU A 26 5.46 4.81 -11.83
CA GLU A 26 5.75 3.53 -12.50
C GLU A 26 7.24 3.12 -12.48
N ILE A 27 7.87 3.19 -11.32
CA ILE A 27 9.31 2.93 -11.18
C ILE A 27 9.74 1.58 -11.76
N ILE A 28 8.84 0.59 -11.80
CA ILE A 28 9.12 -0.76 -12.34
C ILE A 28 9.24 -0.79 -13.87
N ASN A 29 8.74 0.22 -14.57
CA ASN A 29 8.84 0.36 -16.02
C ASN A 29 10.06 1.19 -16.45
N ALA A 30 10.73 1.83 -15.51
CA ALA A 30 11.94 2.59 -15.75
C ALA A 30 13.19 1.67 -15.76
N ALA A 31 14.27 2.14 -16.37
CA ALA A 31 15.56 1.48 -16.19
C ALA A 31 16.01 1.59 -14.72
N PRO A 32 16.69 0.57 -14.17
CA PRO A 32 17.14 0.60 -12.79
C PRO A 32 18.02 1.82 -12.51
N ILE A 33 17.70 2.54 -11.44
CA ILE A 33 18.51 3.65 -10.97
C ILE A 33 19.68 3.06 -10.16
N PRO A 34 20.93 3.20 -10.62
CA PRO A 34 22.08 2.60 -9.93
C PRO A 34 22.22 3.13 -8.50
N LYS A 35 22.42 2.22 -7.54
CA LYS A 35 22.58 2.53 -6.10
C LYS A 35 21.40 3.29 -5.49
N PHE A 36 20.20 3.09 -6.01
CA PHE A 36 19.02 3.83 -5.55
C PHE A 36 18.64 3.45 -4.11
N ALA A 37 18.63 2.16 -3.77
CA ALA A 37 18.35 1.69 -2.42
C ALA A 37 19.29 2.32 -1.38
N GLU A 38 20.59 2.41 -1.70
CA GLU A 38 21.59 3.03 -0.83
C GLU A 38 21.34 4.55 -0.68
N SER A 39 20.82 5.20 -1.72
CA SER A 39 20.58 6.64 -1.73
C SER A 39 19.37 7.08 -0.93
N LEU A 40 18.44 6.18 -0.59
CA LEU A 40 17.21 6.52 0.16
C LEU A 40 17.53 7.18 1.51
N ASN A 41 18.51 6.65 2.24
CA ASN A 41 18.91 7.20 3.53
C ASN A 41 19.47 8.63 3.40
N THR A 42 20.20 8.91 2.31
CA THR A 42 20.77 10.23 2.06
C THR A 42 19.72 11.22 1.52
N MET A 43 18.65 10.75 0.88
CA MET A 43 17.56 11.62 0.43
C MET A 43 16.86 12.31 1.60
N ARG A 44 16.67 11.61 2.72
CA ARG A 44 16.07 12.18 3.93
C ARG A 44 16.90 13.35 4.47
N SER A 45 18.20 13.15 4.64
CA SER A 45 19.11 14.21 5.10
C SER A 45 19.24 15.35 4.09
N ALA A 46 19.09 15.05 2.80
CA ALA A 46 19.08 16.05 1.74
C ALA A 46 17.74 16.81 1.58
N ARG A 47 16.80 16.63 2.48
CA ARG A 47 15.45 17.23 2.40
C ARG A 47 14.76 16.94 1.06
N MET A 48 14.79 15.67 0.65
CA MET A 48 14.17 15.16 -0.58
C MET A 48 13.11 14.11 -0.23
N PRO A 49 11.90 14.49 0.21
CA PRO A 49 10.82 13.54 0.38
C PRO A 49 10.50 12.87 -0.95
N LEU A 50 10.34 11.53 -0.89
CA LEU A 50 10.17 10.67 -2.05
C LEU A 50 8.81 9.97 -1.99
N ALA A 51 8.06 10.01 -3.09
CA ALA A 51 6.93 9.13 -3.34
C ALA A 51 7.27 8.18 -4.50
N MET A 52 6.99 6.90 -4.30
CA MET A 52 7.15 5.87 -5.33
C MET A 52 5.81 5.20 -5.58
N TYR A 53 5.46 5.02 -6.85
CA TYR A 53 4.26 4.34 -7.28
C TYR A 53 4.64 3.01 -7.91
N LEU A 54 4.02 1.93 -7.41
CA LEU A 54 4.31 0.56 -7.78
C LEU A 54 3.02 -0.16 -8.16
N GLN A 55 3.08 -1.06 -9.12
CA GLN A 55 1.97 -1.94 -9.45
C GLN A 55 2.05 -3.25 -8.66
N SER A 56 3.26 -3.74 -8.37
CA SER A 56 3.49 -4.96 -7.60
C SER A 56 4.88 -4.97 -6.94
N ILE A 57 4.99 -5.69 -5.84
CA ILE A 57 6.27 -5.94 -5.17
C ILE A 57 7.15 -6.86 -6.03
N GLU A 58 6.55 -7.81 -6.74
CA GLU A 58 7.29 -8.72 -7.62
C GLU A 58 7.98 -7.96 -8.77
N GLY A 59 7.31 -6.95 -9.34
CA GLY A 59 7.94 -6.05 -10.33
C GLY A 59 9.16 -5.33 -9.77
N LEU A 60 9.08 -4.87 -8.53
CA LEU A 60 10.21 -4.24 -7.84
C LEU A 60 11.35 -5.24 -7.59
N ASN A 61 11.02 -6.46 -7.15
CA ASN A 61 11.99 -7.54 -6.93
C ASN A 61 12.74 -7.93 -8.21
N ARG A 62 12.01 -7.96 -9.33
CA ARG A 62 12.62 -8.27 -10.64
C ARG A 62 13.58 -7.19 -11.10
N LEU A 63 13.28 -5.92 -10.80
CA LEU A 63 14.08 -4.79 -11.26
C LEU A 63 15.33 -4.56 -10.39
N TYR A 64 15.17 -4.63 -9.06
CA TYR A 64 16.24 -4.27 -8.12
C TYR A 64 16.75 -5.44 -7.28
N GLY A 65 16.10 -6.58 -7.35
CA GLY A 65 16.36 -7.74 -6.50
C GLY A 65 15.60 -7.66 -5.15
N PRO A 66 15.36 -8.83 -4.50
CA PRO A 66 14.54 -8.89 -3.28
C PRO A 66 15.14 -8.09 -2.11
N GLN A 67 16.45 -8.11 -1.93
CA GLN A 67 17.11 -7.37 -0.86
C GLN A 67 16.96 -5.84 -0.99
N ALA A 68 17.09 -5.31 -2.20
CA ALA A 68 16.88 -3.89 -2.44
C ALA A 68 15.39 -3.52 -2.26
N SER A 69 14.47 -4.39 -2.68
CA SER A 69 13.04 -4.20 -2.49
C SER A 69 12.64 -4.14 -1.02
N GLU A 70 13.23 -4.96 -0.18
CA GLU A 70 13.05 -4.89 1.28
C GLU A 70 13.49 -3.54 1.84
N ILE A 71 14.61 -2.99 1.35
CA ILE A 71 15.08 -1.66 1.75
C ILE A 71 14.07 -0.59 1.33
N PHE A 72 13.54 -0.63 0.11
CA PHE A 72 12.52 0.31 -0.36
C PHE A 72 11.26 0.25 0.51
N LEU A 73 10.74 -0.95 0.72
CA LEU A 73 9.51 -1.16 1.49
C LEU A 73 9.70 -0.83 2.98
N GLY A 74 10.87 -1.17 3.54
CA GLY A 74 11.20 -0.88 4.93
C GLY A 74 11.47 0.61 5.20
N SER A 75 11.98 1.35 4.20
CA SER A 75 12.25 2.79 4.32
C SER A 75 11.01 3.66 4.17
N ALA A 76 9.90 3.12 3.68
CA ALA A 76 8.67 3.87 3.50
C ALA A 76 7.89 3.99 4.82
N ASP A 77 7.85 5.18 5.41
CA ASP A 77 7.06 5.48 6.62
C ASP A 77 5.54 5.38 6.33
N LEU A 78 5.12 5.73 5.13
CA LEU A 78 3.73 5.71 4.68
C LEU A 78 3.59 4.81 3.46
N LYS A 79 2.67 3.85 3.51
CA LYS A 79 2.29 3.00 2.39
C LYS A 79 0.80 3.17 2.17
N VAL A 80 0.41 3.48 0.95
CA VAL A 80 -1.00 3.60 0.55
C VAL A 80 -1.26 2.51 -0.49
N ILE A 81 -2.14 1.59 -0.16
CA ILE A 81 -2.44 0.41 -0.94
C ILE A 81 -3.85 0.54 -1.50
N PHE A 82 -3.93 0.59 -2.81
CA PHE A 82 -5.17 0.53 -3.56
C PHE A 82 -5.51 -0.93 -3.88
N ARG A 83 -6.58 -1.14 -4.62
CA ARG A 83 -6.94 -2.46 -5.11
C ARG A 83 -5.77 -3.12 -5.85
N LEU A 84 -5.45 -4.33 -5.45
CA LEU A 84 -4.36 -5.13 -6.00
C LEU A 84 -4.89 -6.21 -6.95
N ASN A 85 -4.02 -6.67 -7.85
CA ASN A 85 -4.30 -7.76 -8.77
C ASN A 85 -3.32 -8.93 -8.59
N ASP A 86 -2.38 -8.84 -7.64
CA ASP A 86 -1.39 -9.88 -7.40
C ASP A 86 -1.40 -10.35 -5.93
N ASN A 87 -1.29 -11.67 -5.76
CA ASN A 87 -1.34 -12.33 -4.46
C ASN A 87 -0.11 -12.01 -3.60
N ALA A 88 1.07 -11.89 -4.18
CA ALA A 88 2.30 -11.69 -3.44
C ALA A 88 2.29 -10.34 -2.71
N THR A 89 1.81 -9.28 -3.37
CA THR A 89 1.63 -7.97 -2.73
C THR A 89 0.52 -8.00 -1.68
N ALA A 90 -0.59 -8.73 -1.92
CA ALA A 90 -1.67 -8.86 -0.96
C ALA A 90 -1.23 -9.60 0.31
N GLU A 91 -0.48 -10.68 0.19
CA GLU A 91 0.15 -11.42 1.29
C GLU A 91 1.07 -10.52 2.12
N TYR A 92 1.93 -9.74 1.44
CA TYR A 92 2.81 -8.80 2.10
C TYR A 92 2.02 -7.76 2.91
N VAL A 93 0.99 -7.17 2.32
CA VAL A 93 0.15 -6.16 2.99
C VAL A 93 -0.58 -6.76 4.19
N SER A 94 -1.19 -7.92 4.04
CA SER A 94 -1.84 -8.66 5.11
C SER A 94 -0.89 -8.93 6.27
N ALA A 95 0.33 -9.39 5.97
CA ALA A 95 1.37 -9.66 6.97
C ALA A 95 1.83 -8.38 7.70
N GLN A 96 1.91 -7.25 7.00
CA GLN A 96 2.29 -5.96 7.60
C GLN A 96 1.21 -5.39 8.54
N ILE A 97 -0.06 -5.67 8.29
CA ILE A 97 -1.17 -5.27 9.17
C ILE A 97 -1.15 -6.09 10.46
N GLY A 98 -0.74 -7.36 10.36
CA GLY A 98 -0.58 -8.25 11.49
C GLY A 98 -1.80 -9.14 11.75
N ASP A 99 -1.71 -9.81 12.90
CA ASP A 99 -2.67 -10.81 13.32
C ASP A 99 -3.41 -10.36 14.58
N THR A 100 -4.59 -10.92 14.79
CA THR A 100 -5.39 -10.72 15.99
C THR A 100 -5.77 -12.07 16.61
N GLU A 101 -5.98 -12.07 17.92
CA GLU A 101 -6.51 -13.23 18.61
C GLU A 101 -8.03 -13.31 18.42
N GLN A 102 -8.48 -14.34 17.77
CA GLN A 102 -9.90 -14.64 17.58
C GLN A 102 -10.33 -15.69 18.59
N ARG A 103 -11.30 -15.33 19.45
CA ARG A 103 -11.88 -16.25 20.40
C ARG A 103 -13.21 -16.77 19.88
N SER A 104 -13.26 -18.07 19.59
CA SER A 104 -14.51 -18.75 19.25
C SER A 104 -15.08 -19.48 20.46
N TYR A 105 -16.37 -19.32 20.63
CA TYR A 105 -17.12 -20.01 21.67
C TYR A 105 -17.73 -21.29 21.09
N ASN A 106 -17.33 -22.44 21.60
CA ASN A 106 -17.87 -23.72 21.20
C ASN A 106 -18.82 -24.23 22.27
N LEU A 107 -20.08 -24.36 21.91
CA LEU A 107 -21.10 -25.02 22.73
C LEU A 107 -21.32 -26.42 22.16
N SER A 108 -20.92 -27.45 22.91
CA SER A 108 -21.18 -28.84 22.55
C SER A 108 -22.28 -29.40 23.47
N GLN A 109 -23.42 -29.73 22.88
CA GLN A 109 -24.51 -30.42 23.57
C GLN A 109 -24.42 -31.92 23.24
N GLY A 110 -24.14 -32.73 24.22
CA GLY A 110 -24.15 -34.19 24.09
C GLY A 110 -25.38 -34.73 24.79
N GLN A 111 -26.23 -35.49 24.09
CA GLN A 111 -27.34 -36.24 24.65
C GLN A 111 -27.00 -37.72 24.53
N SER A 112 -26.81 -38.42 25.64
CA SER A 112 -26.65 -39.87 25.65
C SER A 112 -27.86 -40.54 26.31
N GLN A 113 -28.47 -41.46 25.55
CA GLN A 113 -29.57 -42.32 26.05
C GLN A 113 -28.99 -43.68 26.41
N GLY A 114 -29.04 -44.05 27.67
CA GLY A 114 -28.71 -45.36 28.15
C GLY A 114 -29.99 -46.13 28.51
N ALA A 115 -30.21 -47.27 27.83
CA ALA A 115 -31.29 -48.18 28.22
C ALA A 115 -30.70 -49.32 29.06
N SER A 116 -31.15 -49.42 30.30
CA SER A 116 -30.83 -50.58 31.14
C SER A 116 -32.13 -51.24 31.58
N SER A 117 -32.05 -52.56 31.98
CA SER A 117 -33.23 -53.34 32.43
C SER A 117 -33.93 -52.78 33.67
N ARG A 118 -33.49 -51.67 34.22
CA ARG A 118 -34.06 -50.96 35.38
C ARG A 118 -34.55 -49.54 35.14
N GLY A 119 -34.53 -49.04 33.91
CA GLY A 119 -35.03 -47.73 33.58
C GLY A 119 -34.19 -47.03 32.49
N GLN A 120 -34.79 -46.09 31.78
CA GLN A 120 -34.12 -45.18 30.85
C GLN A 120 -33.49 -44.01 31.62
N SER A 121 -32.21 -43.80 31.48
CA SER A 121 -31.56 -42.59 31.96
C SER A 121 -31.12 -41.75 30.75
N VAL A 122 -31.57 -40.49 30.77
CA VAL A 122 -31.14 -39.48 29.80
C VAL A 122 -30.11 -38.58 30.49
N ASN A 123 -28.88 -38.60 30.04
CA ASN A 123 -27.87 -37.68 30.51
C ASN A 123 -27.67 -36.60 29.47
N GLU A 124 -27.95 -35.40 29.82
CA GLU A 124 -27.58 -34.19 29.08
C GLU A 124 -26.24 -33.65 29.61
N SER A 125 -25.27 -33.56 28.77
CA SER A 125 -24.02 -32.89 29.09
C SER A 125 -23.85 -31.69 28.19
N VAL A 126 -23.69 -30.48 28.79
CA VAL A 126 -23.38 -29.25 28.09
C VAL A 126 -21.94 -28.91 28.39
N SER A 127 -21.09 -29.00 27.38
CA SER A 127 -19.71 -28.59 27.47
C SER A 127 -19.54 -27.21 26.80
N LYS A 128 -18.99 -26.27 27.55
CA LYS A 128 -18.67 -24.91 27.07
C LYS A 128 -17.17 -24.79 26.98
N GLY A 129 -16.65 -24.55 25.78
CA GLY A 129 -15.23 -24.36 25.54
C GLY A 129 -14.95 -23.05 24.81
N TYR A 130 -13.85 -22.41 25.16
CA TYR A 130 -13.31 -21.28 24.41
C TYR A 130 -12.07 -21.78 23.67
N THR A 131 -12.04 -21.58 22.35
CA THR A 131 -10.86 -21.84 21.55
C THR A 131 -10.31 -20.49 21.11
N SER A 132 -9.04 -20.23 21.43
CA SER A 132 -8.32 -19.07 20.92
C SER A 132 -7.53 -19.49 19.69
N SER A 133 -7.68 -18.76 18.60
CA SER A 133 -6.93 -18.92 17.36
C SER A 133 -6.40 -17.58 16.89
N THR A 134 -5.21 -17.60 16.29
CA THR A 134 -4.67 -16.40 15.63
C THR A 134 -5.24 -16.31 14.23
N ALA A 135 -5.78 -15.17 13.87
CA ALA A 135 -6.29 -14.88 12.53
C ALA A 135 -5.72 -13.56 12.02
N ARG A 136 -5.58 -13.44 10.71
CA ARG A 136 -5.20 -12.17 10.06
C ARG A 136 -6.24 -11.11 10.35
N ILE A 137 -5.81 -9.87 10.65
CA ILE A 137 -6.71 -8.71 10.78
C ILE A 137 -7.34 -8.39 9.43
N PHE A 138 -6.55 -8.46 8.36
CA PHE A 138 -7.00 -8.40 6.98
C PHE A 138 -6.49 -9.62 6.23
N ASP A 139 -7.40 -10.43 5.73
CA ASP A 139 -7.06 -11.56 4.87
C ASP A 139 -6.53 -11.05 3.52
N PRO A 140 -5.55 -11.72 2.88
CA PRO A 140 -5.10 -11.38 1.53
C PRO A 140 -6.24 -11.26 0.50
N ALA A 141 -7.29 -12.10 0.63
CA ALA A 141 -8.46 -12.01 -0.22
C ALA A 141 -9.26 -10.72 -0.04
N GLU A 142 -9.33 -10.18 1.18
CA GLU A 142 -9.96 -8.88 1.45
C GLU A 142 -9.15 -7.72 0.86
N VAL A 143 -7.82 -7.81 0.86
CA VAL A 143 -6.94 -6.82 0.23
C VAL A 143 -7.13 -6.81 -1.29
N LEU A 144 -7.22 -8.00 -1.92
CA LEU A 144 -7.50 -8.14 -3.36
C LEU A 144 -8.91 -7.67 -3.72
N GLY A 145 -9.89 -7.93 -2.85
CA GLY A 145 -11.30 -7.55 -3.02
C GLY A 145 -11.60 -6.09 -2.68
N LEU A 146 -10.60 -5.26 -2.46
CA LEU A 146 -10.80 -3.87 -2.08
C LEU A 146 -11.59 -3.11 -3.15
N GLU A 147 -12.60 -2.35 -2.73
CA GLU A 147 -13.41 -1.54 -3.63
C GLU A 147 -12.57 -0.43 -4.28
N PRO A 148 -12.88 -0.02 -5.53
CA PRO A 148 -12.04 0.94 -6.29
C PRO A 148 -11.78 2.29 -5.59
N GLN A 149 -12.70 2.72 -4.71
CA GLN A 149 -12.58 3.99 -3.99
C GLN A 149 -12.05 3.83 -2.56
N LYS A 150 -11.63 2.61 -2.20
CA LYS A 150 -11.07 2.33 -0.88
C LYS A 150 -9.57 2.09 -0.98
N ALA A 151 -8.87 2.50 0.05
CA ALA A 151 -7.45 2.24 0.19
C ALA A 151 -7.13 1.79 1.62
N ILE A 152 -6.04 1.07 1.77
CA ILE A 152 -5.45 0.73 3.06
C ILE A 152 -4.20 1.58 3.22
N THR A 153 -4.10 2.27 4.33
CA THR A 153 -2.90 3.04 4.68
C THR A 153 -2.17 2.35 5.81
N LEU A 154 -0.89 2.13 5.63
CA LEU A 154 0.02 1.68 6.67
C LEU A 154 0.96 2.83 7.01
N TYR A 155 0.94 3.26 8.27
CA TYR A 155 1.83 4.28 8.78
C TYR A 155 2.56 3.74 10.01
N ARG A 156 3.86 3.53 9.87
CA ARG A 156 4.74 3.03 10.95
C ARG A 156 4.17 1.81 11.68
N GLY A 157 3.65 0.84 10.95
CA GLY A 157 3.08 -0.39 11.51
C GLY A 157 1.63 -0.30 11.97
N SER A 158 0.99 0.85 11.89
CA SER A 158 -0.46 0.98 12.13
C SER A 158 -1.21 1.00 10.81
N GLY A 159 -2.25 0.18 10.68
CA GLY A 159 -3.09 0.09 9.49
C GLY A 159 -4.44 0.76 9.66
N ALA A 160 -4.94 1.41 8.61
CA ALA A 160 -6.28 1.95 8.55
C ALA A 160 -6.86 1.83 7.13
N ARG A 161 -8.15 1.51 7.04
CA ARG A 161 -8.89 1.55 5.77
C ARG A 161 -9.60 2.89 5.68
N PHE A 162 -9.56 3.52 4.52
CA PHE A 162 -10.29 4.76 4.26
C PHE A 162 -10.88 4.78 2.85
N THR A 163 -11.90 5.62 2.65
CA THR A 163 -12.50 5.88 1.34
C THR A 163 -11.80 7.08 0.73
N MET A 164 -11.33 6.93 -0.51
CA MET A 164 -10.74 8.03 -1.25
C MET A 164 -11.80 8.75 -2.09
N PRO A 165 -11.72 10.07 -2.20
CA PRO A 165 -12.55 10.80 -3.15
C PRO A 165 -12.23 10.35 -4.58
N SER A 166 -13.26 10.22 -5.40
CA SER A 166 -13.14 9.71 -6.78
C SER A 166 -12.50 10.69 -7.73
N TYR A 167 -12.52 11.98 -7.39
CA TYR A 167 -12.17 13.05 -8.32
C TYR A 167 -11.51 14.22 -7.61
N TRP A 168 -10.57 14.90 -8.29
CA TRP A 168 -9.99 16.17 -7.87
C TRP A 168 -11.04 17.25 -7.61
N GLN A 169 -12.23 17.15 -8.19
CA GLN A 169 -13.37 18.04 -8.00
C GLN A 169 -13.93 17.99 -6.57
N ASP A 170 -13.74 16.86 -5.86
CA ASP A 170 -14.15 16.67 -4.48
C ASP A 170 -13.25 17.44 -3.49
N PHE A 171 -12.08 17.91 -3.96
CA PHE A 171 -11.22 18.78 -3.20
C PHE A 171 -11.47 20.25 -3.57
N PRO A 172 -11.84 21.10 -2.61
CA PRO A 172 -11.90 22.54 -2.88
C PRO A 172 -10.50 23.04 -3.20
N MET A 173 -10.17 23.12 -4.48
CA MET A 173 -8.94 23.76 -4.93
C MET A 173 -8.97 25.23 -4.54
N PRO A 174 -7.94 25.76 -3.85
CA PRO A 174 -7.85 27.19 -3.61
C PRO A 174 -7.97 27.94 -4.95
N ALA A 175 -8.77 28.98 -5.00
CA ALA A 175 -9.00 29.77 -6.21
C ALA A 175 -7.68 30.22 -6.91
N ARG A 176 -6.61 30.37 -6.14
CA ARG A 176 -5.25 30.67 -6.62
C ARG A 176 -4.66 29.55 -7.48
N ALA A 177 -4.83 28.28 -7.08
CA ALA A 177 -4.33 27.15 -7.85
C ALA A 177 -5.08 26.96 -9.18
N ALA A 178 -6.37 27.32 -9.22
CA ALA A 178 -7.16 27.29 -10.46
C ALA A 178 -6.72 28.38 -11.47
N VAL A 179 -6.15 29.48 -11.01
CA VAL A 179 -5.62 30.55 -11.89
C VAL A 179 -4.24 30.17 -12.44
N ASP A 180 -3.40 29.51 -11.63
CA ASP A 180 -2.06 29.08 -12.04
C ASP A 180 -2.07 27.86 -12.97
N ALA A 181 -3.16 27.09 -12.98
CA ALA A 181 -3.36 25.96 -13.91
C ALA A 181 -3.75 26.39 -15.34
N ARG A 182 -3.94 27.69 -15.60
CA ARG A 182 -4.11 28.14 -16.98
C ARG A 182 -2.77 27.99 -17.72
N PRO A 183 -2.74 27.34 -18.91
CA PRO A 183 -1.54 27.34 -19.71
C PRO A 183 -1.12 28.79 -19.93
N GLN A 184 0.08 29.14 -19.50
CA GLN A 184 0.64 30.44 -19.81
C GLN A 184 0.61 30.59 -21.33
N ALA A 185 0.00 31.64 -21.83
CA ALA A 185 -0.09 31.97 -23.23
C ALA A 185 1.34 32.16 -23.79
N GLY A 186 1.95 31.12 -24.27
CA GLY A 186 3.32 31.06 -24.76
C GLY A 186 3.66 29.76 -25.50
N PHE A 187 2.87 28.70 -25.32
CA PHE A 187 2.96 27.54 -26.21
C PHE A 187 2.15 27.82 -27.47
N VAL A 188 2.80 28.40 -28.46
CA VAL A 188 2.29 28.45 -29.83
C VAL A 188 2.16 26.98 -30.30
N GLN A 189 0.93 26.48 -30.36
CA GLN A 189 0.65 25.28 -31.13
C GLN A 189 1.09 25.57 -32.57
N GLN A 190 2.15 24.92 -33.02
CA GLN A 190 2.45 24.86 -34.44
C GLN A 190 1.23 24.26 -35.14
N PRO A 191 0.64 24.94 -36.12
CA PRO A 191 -0.44 24.36 -36.89
C PRO A 191 0.08 23.11 -37.58
N ALA A 192 -0.65 22.00 -37.43
CA ALA A 192 -0.39 20.77 -38.15
C ALA A 192 -0.28 21.13 -39.64
N ALA A 193 0.87 20.85 -40.24
CA ALA A 193 1.07 20.99 -41.67
C ALA A 193 0.01 20.19 -42.40
N ALA A 194 -0.87 20.88 -43.11
CA ALA A 194 -1.85 20.28 -43.98
C ALA A 194 -1.12 19.39 -44.97
N ALA A 195 -1.41 18.10 -44.95
CA ALA A 195 -1.06 17.19 -46.01
C ALA A 195 -1.82 17.63 -47.29
N MET A 196 -1.11 18.23 -48.18
CA MET A 196 -1.61 18.41 -49.57
C MET A 196 -1.24 17.20 -50.39
N ALA A 197 -2.30 16.62 -50.93
CA ALA A 197 -2.46 15.81 -52.15
C ALA A 197 -1.31 14.91 -52.62
#